data_4f1a6daf4fe08353d8aa387b0a0623bf
#
_entry.id   4f1a6daf4fe08353d8aa387b0a0623bf
#
_cell.length_a   1.000
_cell.length_b   1.000
_cell.length_c   1.000
_cell.angle_alpha   90.00
_cell.angle_beta   90.00
_cell.angle_gamma   90.00
#
_symmetry.space_group_name_H-M   'P 1'
#
loop_
_entity.id
_entity.type
_entity.pdbx_description
1 polymer ?
#
loop_
_entity_poly.entity_id
_entity_poly.type
_entity_poly.pdbx_seq_one_letter_code
_entity_poly.pdbx_strand_id
1 'polypeptide(L)'
;MPVPFIIPKMDMDQESVVIAQWLKKEGDYIQKGEVVILVETDKITSEVEAPASGQLTHLLYQESETAPVTKVVAYILEEGETIQDLPEQPKQQAPTMDDLVEVGLPSIKKPFGASPLARHMAEVEGINLDEIKPIGEKITKQDVEDYLKNRYQPKPRVEIPATPAARRLAKDENIDLIHVTGTGPRSRVQAADVKDYSAKQKNQKFTSGKGLQASETQELSTMRRIIAERLTASYQNIPHIFLSVDVDMSTFEAARKKINETLVQSGLQKVSVTALLIKILSHCLKNHPHLNASIENQTIKFWDDVNVGIATSLESGLIVPVIHQADKLSINDLNHRIKDLSERARDGRLSLDEIQGGTFTVSNMGMYGITSFTSIINPPQSAILSVGAIKRQLVVIDDEDSINIRPILNLTLGADHRIIDGAVAANFLRDLVNSLENPDQIQ
;
A
#
# COMPACT_ATOMS: atom_id res chain seq x y z
N MET A 1 -27.74 -19.32 34.17
CA MET A 1 -27.52 -18.15 33.25
C MET A 1 -26.63 -18.61 32.13
N PRO A 2 -26.93 -18.32 30.86
CA PRO A 2 -26.10 -18.73 29.72
C PRO A 2 -24.64 -18.33 29.92
N VAL A 3 -23.73 -19.26 29.69
CA VAL A 3 -22.31 -19.01 29.86
C VAL A 3 -21.73 -18.34 28.59
N PRO A 4 -21.15 -17.13 28.69
CA PRO A 4 -20.58 -16.45 27.52
C PRO A 4 -19.31 -17.17 27.04
N PHE A 5 -19.25 -17.49 25.76
CA PHE A 5 -18.06 -18.02 25.12
C PHE A 5 -17.22 -16.85 24.58
N ILE A 6 -16.02 -16.68 25.11
CA ILE A 6 -15.13 -15.55 24.86
C ILE A 6 -13.80 -16.07 24.35
N ILE A 7 -13.24 -15.45 23.32
CA ILE A 7 -11.88 -15.73 22.87
C ILE A 7 -10.89 -15.01 23.79
N PRO A 8 -10.02 -15.74 24.52
CA PRO A 8 -9.04 -15.11 25.42
C PRO A 8 -7.96 -14.33 24.63
N LYS A 9 -7.36 -13.34 25.27
CA LYS A 9 -6.13 -12.71 24.75
C LYS A 9 -4.99 -13.72 24.78
N MET A 10 -4.33 -13.91 23.63
CA MET A 10 -3.19 -14.82 23.48
C MET A 10 -1.87 -14.06 23.42
N ASP A 11 -1.90 -12.74 23.14
CA ASP A 11 -0.75 -11.83 23.17
C ASP A 11 -1.16 -10.47 23.76
N MET A 12 -0.19 -9.73 24.37
CA MET A 12 -0.48 -8.47 25.10
C MET A 12 -1.07 -7.38 24.20
N ASP A 13 -0.68 -7.32 22.93
CA ASP A 13 -1.09 -6.28 21.99
C ASP A 13 -2.26 -6.72 21.07
N GLN A 14 -2.86 -7.90 21.33
CA GLN A 14 -3.89 -8.45 20.49
C GLN A 14 -5.26 -7.84 20.78
N GLU A 15 -5.89 -7.23 19.76
CA GLU A 15 -7.23 -6.64 19.86
C GLU A 15 -8.29 -7.47 19.14
N SER A 16 -7.91 -8.26 18.12
CA SER A 16 -8.82 -9.06 17.33
C SER A 16 -8.16 -10.32 16.77
N VAL A 17 -8.98 -11.30 16.35
CA VAL A 17 -8.56 -12.54 15.67
C VAL A 17 -9.50 -12.83 14.51
N VAL A 18 -9.06 -13.58 13.53
CA VAL A 18 -9.92 -14.12 12.48
C VAL A 18 -10.37 -15.51 12.85
N ILE A 19 -11.67 -15.78 12.75
CA ILE A 19 -12.21 -17.12 12.95
C ILE A 19 -11.85 -17.97 11.73
N ALA A 20 -10.87 -18.89 11.89
CA ALA A 20 -10.47 -19.77 10.82
C ALA A 20 -11.52 -20.83 10.54
N GLN A 21 -12.05 -21.48 11.61
CA GLN A 21 -13.05 -22.52 11.46
C GLN A 21 -13.82 -22.76 12.78
N TRP A 22 -15.11 -22.97 12.70
CA TRP A 22 -15.92 -23.54 13.78
C TRP A 22 -15.87 -25.07 13.70
N LEU A 23 -15.34 -25.72 14.73
CA LEU A 23 -15.32 -27.19 14.82
C LEU A 23 -16.64 -27.78 15.30
N LYS A 24 -17.52 -26.93 15.84
CA LYS A 24 -18.87 -27.26 16.33
C LYS A 24 -19.89 -26.31 15.69
N LYS A 25 -21.08 -26.82 15.46
CA LYS A 25 -22.19 -26.07 14.88
C LYS A 25 -23.13 -25.58 15.96
N GLU A 26 -23.91 -24.54 15.64
CA GLU A 26 -24.97 -24.08 16.49
C GLU A 26 -25.96 -25.20 16.75
N GLY A 27 -26.25 -25.49 18.05
CA GLY A 27 -27.07 -26.62 18.51
C GLY A 27 -26.27 -27.83 18.98
N ASP A 28 -24.99 -27.93 18.71
CA ASP A 28 -24.16 -29.06 19.17
C ASP A 28 -23.91 -28.98 20.69
N TYR A 29 -23.89 -30.14 21.33
CA TYR A 29 -23.50 -30.26 22.74
C TYR A 29 -21.99 -30.34 22.85
N ILE A 30 -21.38 -29.48 23.69
CA ILE A 30 -19.93 -29.39 23.90
C ILE A 30 -19.60 -29.69 25.37
N GLN A 31 -18.40 -30.24 25.60
CA GLN A 31 -17.90 -30.47 26.95
C GLN A 31 -16.86 -29.41 27.34
N LYS A 32 -16.81 -29.10 28.63
CA LYS A 32 -15.73 -28.19 29.14
C LYS A 32 -14.35 -28.71 28.80
N GLY A 33 -13.51 -27.83 28.18
CA GLY A 33 -12.17 -28.17 27.70
C GLY A 33 -12.14 -28.78 26.30
N GLU A 34 -13.30 -28.90 25.63
CA GLU A 34 -13.37 -29.35 24.23
C GLU A 34 -13.06 -28.19 23.28
N VAL A 35 -12.25 -28.42 22.24
CA VAL A 35 -11.94 -27.41 21.23
C VAL A 35 -13.17 -27.10 20.39
N VAL A 36 -13.61 -25.86 20.38
CA VAL A 36 -14.83 -25.41 19.71
C VAL A 36 -14.54 -24.61 18.44
N ILE A 37 -13.48 -23.82 18.46
CA ILE A 37 -13.14 -22.88 17.38
C ILE A 37 -11.64 -22.82 17.16
N LEU A 38 -11.24 -22.72 15.90
CA LEU A 38 -9.87 -22.37 15.49
C LEU A 38 -9.84 -20.90 15.12
N VAL A 39 -8.93 -20.17 15.74
CA VAL A 39 -8.71 -18.75 15.47
C VAL A 39 -7.32 -18.52 14.92
N GLU A 40 -7.22 -17.63 13.95
CA GLU A 40 -5.97 -17.28 13.28
C GLU A 40 -5.57 -15.85 13.67
N THR A 41 -4.31 -15.70 14.06
CA THR A 41 -3.66 -14.41 14.29
C THR A 41 -2.66 -14.15 13.17
N ASP A 42 -2.06 -12.99 13.14
CA ASP A 42 -0.98 -12.64 12.20
C ASP A 42 0.26 -13.55 12.30
N LYS A 43 0.37 -14.35 13.38
CA LYS A 43 1.56 -15.18 13.65
C LYS A 43 1.28 -16.67 13.78
N ILE A 44 0.13 -17.06 14.33
CA ILE A 44 -0.20 -18.45 14.64
C ILE A 44 -1.69 -18.74 14.53
N THR A 45 -2.04 -20.00 14.29
CA THR A 45 -3.39 -20.55 14.49
C THR A 45 -3.47 -21.15 15.87
N SER A 46 -4.51 -20.83 16.63
CA SER A 46 -4.71 -21.29 18.00
C SER A 46 -6.08 -21.91 18.18
N GLU A 47 -6.15 -22.91 19.05
CA GLU A 47 -7.37 -23.59 19.44
C GLU A 47 -7.99 -22.93 20.66
N VAL A 48 -9.32 -22.73 20.65
CA VAL A 48 -10.05 -22.18 21.79
C VAL A 48 -11.00 -23.21 22.31
N GLU A 49 -10.84 -23.53 23.61
CA GLU A 49 -11.61 -24.55 24.31
C GLU A 49 -12.86 -23.97 24.97
N ALA A 50 -13.89 -24.81 25.13
CA ALA A 50 -15.14 -24.47 25.82
C ALA A 50 -14.91 -24.20 27.32
N PRO A 51 -15.38 -23.07 27.88
CA PRO A 51 -15.27 -22.76 29.29
C PRO A 51 -16.26 -23.57 30.17
N ALA A 52 -17.31 -24.09 29.58
CA ALA A 52 -18.37 -24.88 30.26
C ALA A 52 -18.94 -25.96 29.35
N SER A 53 -19.63 -26.95 29.93
CA SER A 53 -20.37 -27.96 29.17
C SER A 53 -21.79 -27.50 28.95
N GLY A 54 -22.34 -27.71 27.75
CA GLY A 54 -23.70 -27.32 27.40
C GLY A 54 -23.92 -27.28 25.88
N GLN A 55 -25.04 -26.74 25.45
CA GLN A 55 -25.40 -26.60 24.05
C GLN A 55 -24.88 -25.25 23.49
N LEU A 56 -24.04 -25.28 22.44
CA LEU A 56 -23.55 -24.10 21.76
C LEU A 56 -24.70 -23.40 21.03
N THR A 57 -24.88 -22.11 21.26
CA THR A 57 -25.95 -21.33 20.64
C THR A 57 -25.55 -19.89 20.39
N HIS A 58 -26.27 -19.23 19.49
CA HIS A 58 -26.13 -17.81 19.16
C HIS A 58 -24.70 -17.42 18.76
N LEU A 59 -24.24 -18.01 17.66
CA LEU A 59 -22.95 -17.67 17.05
C LEU A 59 -23.00 -16.23 16.50
N LEU A 60 -22.21 -15.32 17.10
CA LEU A 60 -22.22 -13.89 16.76
C LEU A 60 -21.32 -13.57 15.57
N TYR A 61 -20.35 -14.45 15.26
CA TYR A 61 -19.39 -14.28 14.17
C TYR A 61 -19.31 -15.56 13.35
N GLN A 62 -19.17 -15.42 12.03
CA GLN A 62 -19.03 -16.54 11.09
C GLN A 62 -17.57 -16.88 10.78
N GLU A 63 -17.34 -18.00 10.07
CA GLU A 63 -16.03 -18.35 9.56
C GLU A 63 -15.50 -17.25 8.62
N SER A 64 -14.22 -16.95 8.72
CA SER A 64 -13.49 -15.86 8.02
C SER A 64 -13.86 -14.45 8.50
N GLU A 65 -14.66 -14.28 9.54
CA GLU A 65 -14.91 -12.97 10.15
C GLU A 65 -13.90 -12.63 11.24
N THR A 66 -13.63 -11.33 11.41
CA THR A 66 -12.76 -10.81 12.46
C THR A 66 -13.56 -10.63 13.75
N ALA A 67 -13.21 -11.36 14.78
CA ALA A 67 -13.82 -11.28 16.11
C ALA A 67 -12.90 -10.54 17.09
N PRO A 68 -13.42 -9.62 17.92
CA PRO A 68 -12.63 -8.95 18.94
C PRO A 68 -12.32 -9.90 20.10
N VAL A 69 -11.10 -9.93 20.60
CA VAL A 69 -10.72 -10.70 21.79
C VAL A 69 -11.38 -10.11 23.04
N THR A 70 -11.58 -10.92 24.05
CA THR A 70 -12.24 -10.55 25.33
C THR A 70 -13.73 -10.18 25.23
N LYS A 71 -14.34 -10.28 24.04
CA LYS A 71 -15.80 -10.13 23.85
C LYS A 71 -16.46 -11.47 23.59
N VAL A 72 -17.77 -11.50 23.81
CA VAL A 72 -18.57 -12.71 23.62
C VAL A 72 -18.70 -13.00 22.13
N VAL A 73 -18.39 -14.24 21.72
CA VAL A 73 -18.51 -14.71 20.34
C VAL A 73 -19.63 -15.74 20.15
N ALA A 74 -20.05 -16.40 21.23
CA ALA A 74 -21.16 -17.32 21.27
C ALA A 74 -21.66 -17.49 22.72
N TYR A 75 -22.75 -18.26 22.93
CA TYR A 75 -23.26 -18.62 24.24
C TYR A 75 -23.37 -20.13 24.37
N ILE A 76 -23.22 -20.64 25.61
CA ILE A 76 -23.35 -22.02 25.97
C ILE A 76 -24.55 -22.10 26.97
N LEU A 77 -25.58 -22.88 26.62
CA LEU A 77 -26.74 -23.13 27.46
C LEU A 77 -26.52 -24.42 28.25
N GLU A 78 -26.66 -24.36 29.56
CA GLU A 78 -26.69 -25.55 30.43
C GLU A 78 -28.09 -26.24 30.40
N GLU A 79 -28.17 -27.50 30.85
CA GLU A 79 -29.43 -28.25 30.84
C GLU A 79 -30.52 -27.51 31.64
N GLY A 80 -31.63 -27.16 30.96
CA GLY A 80 -32.79 -26.48 31.55
C GLY A 80 -32.90 -24.97 31.27
N GLU A 81 -31.95 -24.38 30.55
CA GLU A 81 -31.96 -22.99 30.13
C GLU A 81 -32.62 -22.81 28.75
N THR A 82 -33.26 -21.66 28.52
CA THR A 82 -33.93 -21.34 27.25
C THR A 82 -33.29 -20.09 26.59
N ILE A 83 -33.42 -19.98 25.26
CA ILE A 83 -32.90 -18.88 24.45
C ILE A 83 -33.42 -17.49 24.90
N GLN A 84 -34.54 -17.44 25.65
CA GLN A 84 -35.13 -16.19 26.18
C GLN A 84 -34.33 -15.56 27.33
N ASP A 85 -33.37 -16.27 27.90
CA ASP A 85 -32.51 -15.80 29.00
C ASP A 85 -31.20 -15.10 28.49
N LEU A 86 -31.01 -14.93 27.15
CA LEU A 86 -29.83 -14.28 26.58
C LEU A 86 -29.93 -12.76 26.74
N PRO A 87 -28.86 -12.11 27.23
CA PRO A 87 -28.79 -10.65 27.27
C PRO A 87 -28.72 -10.07 25.87
N GLU A 88 -29.60 -9.13 25.51
CA GLU A 88 -29.49 -8.35 24.28
C GLU A 88 -28.23 -7.50 24.29
N GLN A 89 -27.25 -7.86 23.49
CA GLN A 89 -26.10 -7.00 23.23
C GLN A 89 -26.25 -6.21 21.89
N PRO A 90 -25.90 -4.92 21.86
CA PRO A 90 -25.99 -4.11 20.65
C PRO A 90 -24.88 -4.53 19.65
N LYS A 91 -25.26 -4.78 18.40
CA LYS A 91 -24.35 -4.91 17.26
C LYS A 91 -23.54 -3.61 17.13
N GLN A 92 -22.26 -3.64 17.48
CA GLN A 92 -21.34 -2.54 17.16
C GLN A 92 -20.75 -2.76 15.77
N GLN A 93 -21.08 -1.86 14.88
CA GLN A 93 -20.41 -1.64 13.61
C GLN A 93 -18.99 -1.14 13.88
N ALA A 94 -18.03 -1.53 13.01
CA ALA A 94 -16.66 -1.06 13.03
C ALA A 94 -16.58 0.49 12.98
N PRO A 95 -15.67 1.15 13.71
CA PRO A 95 -15.53 2.60 13.68
C PRO A 95 -14.94 3.04 12.34
N THR A 96 -15.70 3.84 11.61
CA THR A 96 -15.19 4.68 10.53
C THR A 96 -14.58 5.94 11.15
N MET A 97 -13.47 6.37 10.56
CA MET A 97 -12.62 7.49 10.94
C MET A 97 -13.36 8.84 10.72
N ASP A 98 -14.25 9.24 11.65
CA ASP A 98 -14.91 10.58 11.61
C ASP A 98 -15.56 11.00 12.96
N ASP A 99 -15.03 10.55 14.09
CA ASP A 99 -15.52 11.00 15.41
C ASP A 99 -14.49 11.86 16.14
N LEU A 100 -14.36 13.10 15.71
CA LEU A 100 -13.86 14.19 16.51
C LEU A 100 -14.54 15.50 16.07
N VAL A 101 -15.76 15.76 16.55
CA VAL A 101 -16.25 17.09 16.93
C VAL A 101 -17.52 16.92 17.78
N GLU A 102 -17.44 17.23 19.06
CA GLU A 102 -18.60 17.50 19.91
C GLU A 102 -19.34 18.74 19.43
N VAL A 103 -20.65 18.68 19.35
CA VAL A 103 -21.62 19.67 19.87
C VAL A 103 -23.06 19.17 19.73
N GLY A 104 -23.78 19.07 20.87
CA GLY A 104 -25.22 19.39 20.99
C GLY A 104 -26.23 18.36 20.49
N LEU A 105 -26.79 17.56 21.41
CA LEU A 105 -27.98 16.70 21.22
C LEU A 105 -29.26 17.49 20.94
N PRO A 106 -30.13 16.95 20.05
CA PRO A 106 -31.53 16.77 20.42
C PRO A 106 -32.04 15.34 20.17
N SER A 107 -32.94 14.94 21.06
CA SER A 107 -33.68 13.70 21.26
C SER A 107 -33.98 12.82 20.03
N ILE A 108 -33.57 11.56 20.11
CA ILE A 108 -33.82 10.49 19.13
C ILE A 108 -35.24 9.93 19.32
N LYS A 109 -36.08 10.02 18.29
CA LYS A 109 -37.33 9.31 18.16
C LYS A 109 -37.05 7.84 17.76
N LYS A 110 -37.73 6.87 18.41
CA LYS A 110 -37.64 5.43 18.15
C LYS A 110 -37.91 5.12 16.67
N PRO A 111 -37.17 4.18 16.03
CA PRO A 111 -37.44 3.80 14.65
C PRO A 111 -38.78 3.10 14.50
N PHE A 112 -39.49 3.37 13.40
CA PHE A 112 -40.77 2.74 13.07
C PHE A 112 -40.55 1.28 12.68
N GLY A 113 -41.40 0.35 13.19
CA GLY A 113 -41.38 -1.05 12.80
C GLY A 113 -41.80 -1.21 11.33
N ALA A 114 -41.15 -2.10 10.58
CA ALA A 114 -41.50 -2.42 9.20
C ALA A 114 -42.12 -3.80 9.06
N SER A 115 -43.09 -3.96 8.14
CA SER A 115 -43.65 -5.26 7.81
C SER A 115 -42.65 -6.19 7.15
N PRO A 116 -42.78 -7.53 7.28
CA PRO A 116 -41.84 -8.48 6.65
C PRO A 116 -41.66 -8.25 5.13
N LEU A 117 -42.76 -7.91 4.45
CA LEU A 117 -42.76 -7.66 3.01
C LEU A 117 -42.06 -6.34 2.65
N ALA A 118 -42.20 -5.31 3.49
CA ALA A 118 -41.49 -4.03 3.32
C ALA A 118 -39.97 -4.19 3.54
N ARG A 119 -39.57 -5.02 4.51
CA ARG A 119 -38.14 -5.33 4.75
C ARG A 119 -37.51 -6.03 3.56
N HIS A 120 -38.17 -7.10 3.07
CA HIS A 120 -37.65 -7.84 1.91
C HIS A 120 -37.53 -6.97 0.64
N MET A 121 -38.50 -6.08 0.42
CA MET A 121 -38.51 -5.19 -0.74
C MET A 121 -37.44 -4.09 -0.63
N ALA A 122 -37.21 -3.53 0.57
CA ALA A 122 -36.17 -2.57 0.84
C ALA A 122 -34.77 -3.19 0.70
N GLU A 123 -34.60 -4.45 1.11
CA GLU A 123 -33.37 -5.22 0.98
C GLU A 123 -33.02 -5.52 -0.48
N VAL A 124 -34.01 -5.98 -1.28
CA VAL A 124 -33.83 -6.24 -2.72
C VAL A 124 -33.44 -4.97 -3.49
N GLU A 125 -34.03 -3.82 -3.11
CA GLU A 125 -33.81 -2.53 -3.78
C GLU A 125 -32.68 -1.70 -3.14
N GLY A 126 -32.00 -2.22 -2.11
CA GLY A 126 -30.86 -1.55 -1.44
C GLY A 126 -31.24 -0.25 -0.74
N ILE A 127 -32.43 -0.18 -0.10
CA ILE A 127 -32.98 1.01 0.53
C ILE A 127 -32.91 0.88 2.04
N ASN A 128 -32.42 1.92 2.73
CA ASN A 128 -32.47 1.99 4.17
C ASN A 128 -33.91 2.37 4.62
N LEU A 129 -34.53 1.51 5.43
CA LEU A 129 -35.87 1.71 5.96
C LEU A 129 -36.01 2.99 6.81
N ASP A 130 -34.94 3.47 7.41
CA ASP A 130 -34.94 4.69 8.21
C ASP A 130 -35.16 5.97 7.37
N GLU A 131 -34.98 5.88 6.06
CA GLU A 131 -35.24 6.98 5.12
C GLU A 131 -36.73 7.08 4.71
N ILE A 132 -37.53 6.06 5.03
CA ILE A 132 -38.93 6.00 4.65
C ILE A 132 -39.81 6.51 5.81
N LYS A 133 -40.58 7.55 5.56
CA LYS A 133 -41.57 8.06 6.50
C LYS A 133 -42.89 7.29 6.30
N PRO A 134 -43.30 6.43 7.23
CA PRO A 134 -44.56 5.70 7.10
C PRO A 134 -45.77 6.63 7.28
N ILE A 135 -46.86 6.32 6.58
CA ILE A 135 -48.15 7.01 6.73
C ILE A 135 -48.90 6.51 7.99
N GLY A 136 -48.45 5.36 8.54
CA GLY A 136 -49.04 4.71 9.74
C GLY A 136 -48.00 4.37 10.82
N GLU A 137 -48.37 3.48 11.75
CA GLU A 137 -47.47 3.06 12.85
C GLU A 137 -46.34 2.13 12.42
N LYS A 138 -46.38 1.55 11.20
CA LYS A 138 -45.35 0.64 10.64
C LYS A 138 -45.17 0.92 9.16
N ILE A 139 -43.92 0.77 8.69
CA ILE A 139 -43.58 0.86 7.26
C ILE A 139 -44.21 -0.34 6.53
N THR A 140 -45.05 -0.05 5.54
CA THR A 140 -45.71 -1.04 4.72
C THR A 140 -45.07 -1.15 3.35
N LYS A 141 -45.40 -2.19 2.56
CA LYS A 141 -44.97 -2.35 1.19
C LYS A 141 -45.24 -1.10 0.35
N GLN A 142 -46.44 -0.50 0.56
CA GLN A 142 -46.88 0.70 -0.15
C GLN A 142 -45.95 1.89 0.11
N ASP A 143 -45.47 2.07 1.34
CA ASP A 143 -44.57 3.15 1.71
C ASP A 143 -43.21 3.01 1.02
N VAL A 144 -42.70 1.77 0.82
CA VAL A 144 -41.48 1.47 0.07
C VAL A 144 -41.67 1.76 -1.43
N GLU A 145 -42.82 1.34 -2.01
CA GLU A 145 -43.14 1.61 -3.41
C GLU A 145 -43.29 3.13 -3.68
N ASP A 146 -43.94 3.86 -2.78
CA ASP A 146 -44.14 5.30 -2.92
C ASP A 146 -42.81 6.05 -2.70
N TYR A 147 -41.94 5.58 -1.81
CA TYR A 147 -40.58 6.10 -1.67
C TYR A 147 -39.76 5.90 -2.94
N LEU A 148 -39.82 4.71 -3.56
CA LEU A 148 -39.17 4.43 -4.85
C LEU A 148 -39.70 5.33 -5.95
N LYS A 149 -41.00 5.48 -6.09
CA LYS A 149 -41.62 6.39 -7.07
C LYS A 149 -41.15 7.82 -6.88
N ASN A 150 -41.04 8.28 -5.64
CA ASN A 150 -40.56 9.64 -5.34
C ASN A 150 -39.06 9.82 -5.54
N ARG A 151 -38.24 8.76 -5.31
CA ARG A 151 -36.80 8.77 -5.55
C ARG A 151 -36.46 8.86 -7.04
N TYR A 152 -37.29 8.26 -7.89
CA TYR A 152 -37.13 8.30 -9.36
C TYR A 152 -37.93 9.42 -10.05
N GLN A 153 -38.69 10.22 -9.34
CA GLN A 153 -39.26 11.44 -9.92
C GLN A 153 -38.12 12.45 -10.12
N PRO A 154 -37.90 12.93 -11.38
CA PRO A 154 -36.96 14.02 -11.59
C PRO A 154 -37.41 15.19 -10.76
N LYS A 155 -36.55 15.68 -9.84
CA LYS A 155 -36.80 16.93 -9.09
C LYS A 155 -37.27 17.97 -10.09
N PRO A 156 -38.31 18.80 -9.79
CA PRO A 156 -38.79 19.80 -10.71
C PRO A 156 -37.58 20.63 -11.15
N ARG A 157 -37.22 20.55 -12.43
CA ARG A 157 -36.18 21.39 -13.02
C ARG A 157 -36.65 22.83 -12.87
N VAL A 158 -36.01 23.55 -11.98
CA VAL A 158 -36.14 25.02 -11.97
C VAL A 158 -35.63 25.46 -13.35
N GLU A 159 -36.55 25.82 -14.24
CA GLU A 159 -36.19 26.32 -15.58
C GLU A 159 -35.54 27.69 -15.41
N ILE A 160 -34.22 27.69 -15.36
CA ILE A 160 -33.43 28.91 -15.33
C ILE A 160 -33.54 29.56 -16.72
N PRO A 161 -34.00 30.80 -16.81
CA PRO A 161 -34.05 31.52 -18.07
C PRO A 161 -32.64 31.65 -18.64
N ALA A 162 -32.33 30.91 -19.71
CA ALA A 162 -31.03 30.94 -20.35
C ALA A 162 -31.17 30.90 -21.86
N THR A 163 -30.22 31.51 -22.57
CA THR A 163 -30.17 31.46 -24.04
C THR A 163 -29.75 30.06 -24.52
N PRO A 164 -30.16 29.64 -25.73
CA PRO A 164 -29.74 28.33 -26.29
C PRO A 164 -28.21 28.16 -26.34
N ALA A 165 -27.47 29.24 -26.60
CA ALA A 165 -26.02 29.24 -26.63
C ALA A 165 -25.44 29.08 -25.20
N ALA A 166 -26.04 29.68 -24.16
CA ALA A 166 -25.65 29.49 -22.76
C ALA A 166 -25.88 28.04 -22.30
N ARG A 167 -27.02 27.44 -22.66
CA ARG A 167 -27.33 26.02 -22.31
C ARG A 167 -26.36 25.04 -22.96
N ARG A 168 -25.96 25.28 -24.22
CA ARG A 168 -24.99 24.44 -24.95
C ARG A 168 -23.61 24.57 -24.28
N LEU A 169 -23.13 25.77 -24.05
CA LEU A 169 -21.84 26.03 -23.44
C LEU A 169 -21.73 25.48 -22.00
N ALA A 170 -22.79 25.63 -21.19
CA ALA A 170 -22.86 25.10 -19.84
C ALA A 170 -22.79 23.57 -19.82
N LYS A 171 -23.41 22.90 -20.83
CA LYS A 171 -23.33 21.45 -21.01
C LYS A 171 -21.91 21.01 -21.41
N ASP A 172 -21.28 21.73 -22.34
CA ASP A 172 -19.92 21.41 -22.83
C ASP A 172 -18.87 21.59 -21.74
N GLU A 173 -19.04 22.59 -20.85
CA GLU A 173 -18.12 22.85 -19.73
C GLU A 173 -18.57 22.21 -18.40
N ASN A 174 -19.62 21.38 -18.39
CA ASN A 174 -20.18 20.71 -17.21
C ASN A 174 -20.53 21.65 -16.05
N ILE A 175 -21.09 22.83 -16.39
CA ILE A 175 -21.50 23.88 -15.45
C ILE A 175 -23.01 23.83 -15.23
N ASP A 176 -23.44 23.79 -13.96
CA ASP A 176 -24.85 23.93 -13.60
C ASP A 176 -25.26 25.42 -13.64
N LEU A 177 -26.24 25.74 -14.49
CA LEU A 177 -26.76 27.11 -14.68
C LEU A 177 -27.37 27.72 -13.42
N ILE A 178 -27.66 26.88 -12.40
CA ILE A 178 -28.17 27.36 -11.09
C ILE A 178 -27.18 28.28 -10.37
N HIS A 179 -25.89 28.08 -10.65
CA HIS A 179 -24.80 28.84 -10.04
C HIS A 179 -24.35 30.05 -10.87
N VAL A 180 -24.93 30.24 -12.07
CA VAL A 180 -24.55 31.31 -12.98
C VAL A 180 -25.55 32.48 -12.88
N THR A 181 -25.07 33.66 -12.47
CA THR A 181 -25.90 34.88 -12.43
C THR A 181 -26.08 35.40 -13.86
N GLY A 182 -27.33 35.47 -14.35
CA GLY A 182 -27.63 35.95 -15.68
C GLY A 182 -27.59 37.48 -15.74
N THR A 183 -26.88 38.06 -16.71
CA THR A 183 -26.81 39.53 -16.96
C THR A 183 -27.76 40.00 -18.08
N GLY A 184 -28.44 39.08 -18.76
CA GLY A 184 -29.38 39.40 -19.82
C GLY A 184 -30.74 39.92 -19.34
N PRO A 185 -31.63 40.40 -20.25
CA PRO A 185 -32.96 40.88 -19.93
C PRO A 185 -33.77 39.84 -19.12
N ARG A 186 -34.43 40.30 -18.04
CA ARG A 186 -35.15 39.46 -17.06
C ARG A 186 -34.25 38.39 -16.39
N SER A 187 -33.02 38.76 -16.08
CA SER A 187 -32.03 37.86 -15.45
C SER A 187 -31.72 36.59 -16.26
N ARG A 188 -31.85 36.67 -17.58
CA ARG A 188 -31.58 35.51 -18.48
C ARG A 188 -30.07 35.28 -18.59
N VAL A 189 -29.63 34.05 -18.37
CA VAL A 189 -28.22 33.66 -18.51
C VAL A 189 -27.81 33.66 -19.98
N GLN A 190 -26.72 34.38 -20.28
CA GLN A 190 -26.11 34.44 -21.61
C GLN A 190 -24.84 33.61 -21.70
N ALA A 191 -24.35 33.31 -22.89
CA ALA A 191 -23.12 32.57 -23.09
C ALA A 191 -21.87 33.24 -22.49
N ALA A 192 -21.88 34.61 -22.43
CA ALA A 192 -20.82 35.37 -21.77
C ALA A 192 -20.78 35.09 -20.26
N ASP A 193 -21.95 35.01 -19.61
CA ASP A 193 -22.05 34.76 -18.16
C ASP A 193 -21.49 33.35 -17.80
N VAL A 194 -21.71 32.37 -18.64
CA VAL A 194 -21.17 31.00 -18.46
C VAL A 194 -19.65 31.00 -18.63
N LYS A 195 -19.12 31.73 -19.61
CA LYS A 195 -17.66 31.88 -19.81
C LYS A 195 -17.00 32.58 -18.62
N ASP A 196 -17.60 33.69 -18.13
CA ASP A 196 -17.09 34.43 -16.98
C ASP A 196 -17.14 33.59 -15.70
N TYR A 197 -18.19 32.77 -15.52
CA TYR A 197 -18.29 31.84 -14.39
C TYR A 197 -17.24 30.76 -14.48
N SER A 198 -17.03 30.13 -15.66
CA SER A 198 -15.99 29.15 -15.92
C SER A 198 -14.58 29.71 -15.62
N ALA A 199 -14.31 30.93 -16.12
CA ALA A 199 -13.03 31.62 -15.87
C ALA A 199 -12.82 31.89 -14.36
N LYS A 200 -13.88 32.32 -13.65
CA LYS A 200 -13.83 32.52 -12.19
C LYS A 200 -13.64 31.21 -11.43
N GLN A 201 -14.28 30.12 -11.82
CA GLN A 201 -14.06 28.82 -11.18
C GLN A 201 -12.64 28.28 -11.42
N LYS A 202 -12.11 28.42 -12.64
CA LYS A 202 -10.71 28.07 -12.94
C LYS A 202 -9.73 28.89 -12.09
N ASN A 203 -10.02 30.17 -11.83
CA ASN A 203 -9.22 31.03 -10.97
C ASN A 203 -9.44 30.76 -9.46
N GLN A 204 -10.61 30.29 -9.03
CA GLN A 204 -10.89 30.00 -7.61
C GLN A 204 -10.30 28.67 -7.12
N LYS A 205 -9.97 27.72 -7.99
CA LYS A 205 -9.31 26.46 -7.58
C LYS A 205 -7.86 26.64 -7.08
N PHE A 206 -7.30 27.86 -7.15
CA PHE A 206 -5.92 28.16 -6.74
C PHE A 206 -5.76 29.29 -5.71
N THR A 207 -6.81 29.68 -5.00
CA THR A 207 -6.66 30.64 -3.90
C THR A 207 -6.85 29.99 -2.54
N SER A 208 -5.91 29.16 -2.15
CA SER A 208 -5.68 28.85 -0.75
C SER A 208 -4.43 29.63 -0.29
N GLY A 209 -4.63 30.65 0.53
CA GLY A 209 -3.56 31.35 1.20
C GLY A 209 -3.30 32.78 0.66
N LYS A 210 -3.60 33.77 1.49
CA LYS A 210 -3.17 35.16 1.30
C LYS A 210 -1.64 35.19 1.14
N GLY A 211 -1.15 35.60 -0.01
CA GLY A 211 0.18 36.20 -0.14
C GLY A 211 1.24 35.46 -0.98
N LEU A 212 1.01 34.22 -1.43
CA LEU A 212 1.99 33.53 -2.29
C LEU A 212 1.53 33.57 -3.76
N GLN A 213 2.27 34.31 -4.59
CA GLN A 213 2.12 34.27 -6.05
C GLN A 213 3.20 33.31 -6.59
N ALA A 214 2.80 32.31 -7.39
CA ALA A 214 3.77 31.48 -8.09
C ALA A 214 4.52 32.37 -9.11
N SER A 215 5.83 32.30 -9.08
CA SER A 215 6.67 33.01 -10.07
C SER A 215 6.54 32.38 -11.46
N GLU A 216 6.27 31.08 -11.50
CA GLU A 216 6.12 30.29 -12.73
C GLU A 216 5.25 29.05 -12.45
N THR A 217 4.45 28.65 -13.42
CA THR A 217 3.69 27.39 -13.39
C THR A 217 4.04 26.58 -14.63
N GLN A 218 4.50 25.34 -14.43
CA GLN A 218 4.85 24.42 -15.50
C GLN A 218 3.98 23.16 -15.43
N GLU A 219 3.38 22.75 -16.54
CA GLU A 219 2.67 21.48 -16.62
C GLU A 219 3.66 20.29 -16.62
N LEU A 220 3.27 19.20 -15.99
CA LEU A 220 4.09 17.98 -16.01
C LEU A 220 4.19 17.44 -17.43
N SER A 221 5.43 17.15 -17.86
CA SER A 221 5.65 16.41 -19.10
C SER A 221 4.99 15.02 -19.03
N THR A 222 4.71 14.42 -20.19
CA THR A 222 4.12 13.07 -20.26
C THR A 222 4.94 12.04 -19.49
N MET A 223 6.28 12.07 -19.65
CA MET A 223 7.19 11.21 -18.90
C MET A 223 7.06 11.44 -17.39
N ARG A 224 7.08 12.70 -16.93
CA ARG A 224 6.97 13.04 -15.51
C ARG A 224 5.65 12.60 -14.89
N ARG A 225 4.55 12.67 -15.64
CA ARG A 225 3.24 12.20 -15.23
C ARG A 225 3.23 10.68 -15.02
N ILE A 226 3.76 9.91 -15.98
CA ILE A 226 3.87 8.44 -15.85
C ILE A 226 4.74 8.05 -14.65
N ILE A 227 5.87 8.74 -14.44
CA ILE A 227 6.73 8.50 -13.28
C ILE A 227 5.96 8.78 -11.98
N ALA A 228 5.25 9.91 -11.91
CA ALA A 228 4.48 10.29 -10.73
C ALA A 228 3.39 9.25 -10.41
N GLU A 229 2.63 8.81 -11.41
CA GLU A 229 1.59 7.78 -11.26
C GLU A 229 2.18 6.45 -10.76
N ARG A 230 3.27 5.98 -11.36
CA ARG A 230 3.94 4.71 -10.99
C ARG A 230 4.53 4.76 -9.57
N LEU A 231 5.25 5.84 -9.24
CA LEU A 231 5.86 5.96 -7.91
C LEU A 231 4.82 6.15 -6.81
N THR A 232 3.76 6.92 -7.09
CA THR A 232 2.64 7.07 -6.14
C THR A 232 1.95 5.73 -5.91
N ALA A 233 1.64 4.98 -6.96
CA ALA A 233 1.05 3.66 -6.85
C ALA A 233 1.95 2.68 -6.07
N SER A 234 3.27 2.71 -6.31
CA SER A 234 4.22 1.90 -5.56
C SER A 234 4.19 2.24 -4.07
N TYR A 235 4.32 3.53 -3.73
CA TYR A 235 4.39 3.96 -2.33
C TYR A 235 3.10 3.70 -1.55
N GLN A 236 1.94 3.79 -2.20
CA GLN A 236 0.64 3.57 -1.58
C GLN A 236 0.27 2.09 -1.44
N ASN A 237 0.72 1.22 -2.37
CA ASN A 237 0.29 -0.17 -2.42
C ASN A 237 1.32 -1.16 -1.88
N ILE A 238 2.57 -0.75 -1.69
CA ILE A 238 3.65 -1.60 -1.18
C ILE A 238 3.99 -1.17 0.25
N PRO A 239 3.79 -2.02 1.27
CA PRO A 239 4.27 -1.75 2.62
C PRO A 239 5.79 -1.88 2.66
N HIS A 240 6.48 -0.75 2.46
CA HIS A 240 7.94 -0.71 2.46
C HIS A 240 8.50 -0.88 3.87
N ILE A 241 9.47 -1.78 4.03
CA ILE A 241 10.39 -1.79 5.18
C ILE A 241 11.79 -1.40 4.73
N PHE A 242 12.54 -0.74 5.59
CA PHE A 242 13.90 -0.29 5.30
C PHE A 242 14.86 -0.81 6.35
N LEU A 243 15.91 -1.49 5.91
CA LEU A 243 17.00 -1.97 6.75
C LEU A 243 18.31 -1.38 6.23
N SER A 244 19.10 -0.81 7.14
CA SER A 244 20.39 -0.19 6.81
C SER A 244 21.52 -0.90 7.50
N VAL A 245 22.66 -0.99 6.83
CA VAL A 245 23.89 -1.61 7.33
C VAL A 245 25.10 -0.84 6.82
N ASP A 246 26.11 -0.74 7.65
CA ASP A 246 27.42 -0.21 7.27
C ASP A 246 28.37 -1.35 6.89
N VAL A 247 29.18 -1.12 5.85
CA VAL A 247 30.12 -2.09 5.27
C VAL A 247 31.53 -1.51 5.29
N ASP A 248 32.50 -2.24 5.80
CA ASP A 248 33.92 -1.90 5.68
C ASP A 248 34.42 -2.25 4.27
N MET A 249 34.68 -1.24 3.48
CA MET A 249 35.10 -1.38 2.08
C MET A 249 36.63 -1.56 1.90
N SER A 250 37.37 -1.75 2.97
CA SER A 250 38.83 -1.84 2.92
C SER A 250 39.34 -2.97 2.02
N THR A 251 38.81 -4.16 2.23
CA THR A 251 39.13 -5.37 1.42
C THR A 251 38.60 -5.27 0.00
N PHE A 252 37.35 -4.73 -0.15
CA PHE A 252 36.74 -4.49 -1.45
C PHE A 252 37.57 -3.53 -2.30
N GLU A 253 38.06 -2.40 -1.75
CA GLU A 253 38.90 -1.46 -2.47
C GLU A 253 40.27 -2.07 -2.84
N ALA A 254 40.84 -2.87 -1.94
CA ALA A 254 42.07 -3.60 -2.22
C ALA A 254 41.91 -4.63 -3.37
N ALA A 255 40.84 -5.43 -3.32
CA ALA A 255 40.52 -6.39 -4.37
C ALA A 255 40.25 -5.69 -5.71
N ARG A 256 39.43 -4.62 -5.71
CA ARG A 256 39.19 -3.82 -6.94
C ARG A 256 40.46 -3.22 -7.52
N LYS A 257 41.37 -2.74 -6.67
CA LYS A 257 42.67 -2.23 -7.11
C LYS A 257 43.47 -3.31 -7.82
N LYS A 258 43.59 -4.50 -7.24
CA LYS A 258 44.28 -5.66 -7.81
C LYS A 258 43.68 -6.09 -9.15
N ILE A 259 42.34 -6.19 -9.23
CA ILE A 259 41.61 -6.49 -10.48
C ILE A 259 41.97 -5.42 -11.55
N ASN A 260 41.90 -4.15 -11.17
CA ASN A 260 42.18 -3.06 -12.11
C ASN A 260 43.64 -3.04 -12.60
N GLU A 261 44.63 -3.40 -11.79
CA GLU A 261 46.02 -3.55 -12.19
C GLU A 261 46.16 -4.65 -13.28
N THR A 262 45.51 -5.81 -13.09
CA THR A 262 45.50 -6.89 -14.07
C THR A 262 44.80 -6.51 -15.38
N LEU A 263 43.62 -5.85 -15.30
CA LEU A 263 42.87 -5.42 -16.47
C LEU A 263 43.62 -4.41 -17.30
N VAL A 264 44.27 -3.42 -16.66
CA VAL A 264 45.09 -2.39 -17.35
C VAL A 264 46.29 -3.03 -18.06
N GLN A 265 46.96 -4.00 -17.43
CA GLN A 265 48.05 -4.76 -18.07
C GLN A 265 47.60 -5.51 -19.32
N SER A 266 46.33 -5.96 -19.32
CA SER A 266 45.69 -6.65 -20.46
C SER A 266 45.05 -5.69 -21.47
N GLY A 267 45.21 -4.38 -21.34
CA GLY A 267 44.65 -3.36 -22.25
C GLY A 267 43.14 -3.13 -22.06
N LEU A 268 42.55 -3.62 -20.97
CA LEU A 268 41.11 -3.49 -20.65
C LEU A 268 40.83 -2.28 -19.76
N GLN A 269 39.54 -1.88 -19.69
CA GLN A 269 39.10 -0.74 -18.87
C GLN A 269 39.06 -1.10 -17.39
N LYS A 270 39.30 -0.08 -16.54
CA LYS A 270 39.13 -0.22 -15.09
C LYS A 270 37.69 -0.49 -14.70
N VAL A 271 37.47 -1.41 -13.77
CA VAL A 271 36.19 -1.73 -13.19
C VAL A 271 35.78 -0.67 -12.17
N SER A 272 34.54 -0.21 -12.29
CA SER A 272 33.90 0.73 -11.33
C SER A 272 33.54 0.05 -10.01
N VAL A 273 33.36 0.85 -8.96
CA VAL A 273 32.81 0.36 -7.68
C VAL A 273 31.43 -0.27 -7.93
N THR A 274 30.57 0.39 -8.70
CA THR A 274 29.22 -0.08 -9.01
C THR A 274 29.23 -1.43 -9.73
N ALA A 275 30.15 -1.64 -10.69
CA ALA A 275 30.21 -2.90 -11.42
C ALA A 275 30.62 -4.07 -10.52
N LEU A 276 31.62 -3.89 -9.65
CA LEU A 276 32.03 -4.93 -8.72
C LEU A 276 30.93 -5.20 -7.67
N LEU A 277 30.27 -4.15 -7.16
CA LEU A 277 29.15 -4.27 -6.23
C LEU A 277 27.99 -5.05 -6.86
N ILE A 278 27.59 -4.73 -8.10
CA ILE A 278 26.50 -5.44 -8.81
C ILE A 278 26.87 -6.89 -9.07
N LYS A 279 28.13 -7.20 -9.39
CA LYS A 279 28.57 -8.58 -9.55
C LYS A 279 28.40 -9.40 -8.27
N ILE A 280 28.82 -8.85 -7.13
CA ILE A 280 28.65 -9.47 -5.81
C ILE A 280 27.18 -9.60 -5.45
N LEU A 281 26.42 -8.52 -5.62
CA LEU A 281 24.98 -8.48 -5.37
C LEU A 281 24.22 -9.54 -6.18
N SER A 282 24.53 -9.65 -7.50
CA SER A 282 23.82 -10.61 -8.36
C SER A 282 24.08 -12.06 -7.95
N HIS A 283 25.27 -12.35 -7.39
CA HIS A 283 25.56 -13.65 -6.82
C HIS A 283 24.76 -13.90 -5.51
N CYS A 284 24.69 -12.91 -4.62
CA CYS A 284 23.91 -13.01 -3.40
C CYS A 284 22.42 -13.20 -3.68
N LEU A 285 21.84 -12.51 -4.67
CA LEU A 285 20.42 -12.61 -5.03
C LEU A 285 20.01 -14.04 -5.43
N LYS A 286 20.91 -14.84 -6.01
CA LYS A 286 20.61 -16.25 -6.33
C LYS A 286 20.34 -17.12 -5.10
N ASN A 287 20.95 -16.77 -3.98
CA ASN A 287 20.77 -17.48 -2.71
C ASN A 287 19.59 -16.94 -1.90
N HIS A 288 18.99 -15.82 -2.33
CA HIS A 288 17.89 -15.15 -1.65
C HIS A 288 16.70 -14.91 -2.60
N PRO A 289 15.95 -15.95 -3.00
CA PRO A 289 14.94 -15.85 -4.05
C PRO A 289 13.81 -14.86 -3.74
N HIS A 290 13.48 -14.61 -2.47
CA HIS A 290 12.45 -13.63 -2.09
C HIS A 290 12.82 -12.19 -2.49
N LEU A 291 14.14 -11.88 -2.56
CA LEU A 291 14.63 -10.58 -3.03
C LEU A 291 14.60 -10.46 -4.56
N ASN A 292 14.56 -11.60 -5.26
CA ASN A 292 14.49 -11.70 -6.73
C ASN A 292 13.10 -12.19 -7.15
N ALA A 293 12.05 -11.59 -6.60
CA ALA A 293 10.66 -11.97 -6.77
C ALA A 293 9.75 -10.80 -7.12
N SER A 294 8.53 -11.09 -7.52
CA SER A 294 7.47 -10.11 -7.70
C SER A 294 6.13 -10.66 -7.19
N ILE A 295 5.19 -9.78 -6.88
CA ILE A 295 3.83 -10.17 -6.49
C ILE A 295 2.84 -9.67 -7.54
N GLU A 296 2.03 -10.58 -8.09
CA GLU A 296 0.93 -10.28 -8.99
C GLU A 296 -0.31 -11.08 -8.59
N ASN A 297 -1.46 -10.45 -8.47
CA ASN A 297 -2.74 -11.10 -8.17
C ASN A 297 -2.65 -12.08 -6.97
N GLN A 298 -2.03 -11.64 -5.85
CA GLN A 298 -1.81 -12.43 -4.63
C GLN A 298 -0.91 -13.68 -4.84
N THR A 299 -0.14 -13.73 -5.93
CA THR A 299 0.79 -14.82 -6.22
C THR A 299 2.21 -14.27 -6.25
N ILE A 300 3.13 -14.90 -5.52
CA ILE A 300 4.56 -14.58 -5.57
C ILE A 300 5.18 -15.35 -6.72
N LYS A 301 5.89 -14.62 -7.60
CA LYS A 301 6.69 -15.17 -8.69
C LYS A 301 8.16 -15.04 -8.35
N PHE A 302 8.87 -16.14 -8.29
CA PHE A 302 10.33 -16.17 -8.13
C PHE A 302 10.99 -16.24 -9.50
N TRP A 303 12.03 -15.44 -9.71
CA TRP A 303 12.72 -15.33 -10.99
C TRP A 303 14.06 -16.09 -10.94
N ASP A 304 14.30 -16.93 -11.96
CA ASP A 304 15.57 -17.66 -12.11
C ASP A 304 16.71 -16.75 -12.58
N ASP A 305 16.38 -15.80 -13.47
CA ASP A 305 17.33 -14.81 -13.96
C ASP A 305 17.44 -13.63 -13.00
N VAL A 306 18.66 -13.17 -12.77
CA VAL A 306 18.94 -11.96 -11.98
C VAL A 306 19.14 -10.79 -12.94
N ASN A 307 18.08 -9.98 -13.10
CA ASN A 307 18.08 -8.81 -13.97
C ASN A 307 18.14 -7.55 -13.12
N VAL A 308 19.29 -6.89 -13.12
CA VAL A 308 19.55 -5.75 -12.25
C VAL A 308 19.28 -4.43 -12.97
N GLY A 309 18.29 -3.68 -12.49
CA GLY A 309 18.04 -2.30 -12.89
C GLY A 309 18.99 -1.33 -12.21
N ILE A 310 19.46 -0.33 -12.93
CA ILE A 310 20.32 0.73 -12.39
C ILE A 310 19.61 2.07 -12.50
N ALA A 311 19.26 2.67 -11.37
CA ALA A 311 18.63 3.99 -11.35
C ALA A 311 19.58 5.04 -11.93
N THR A 312 19.24 5.59 -13.10
CA THR A 312 20.05 6.56 -13.83
C THR A 312 19.31 7.89 -13.91
N SER A 313 19.93 8.95 -13.39
CA SER A 313 19.39 10.32 -13.44
C SER A 313 19.55 10.92 -14.83
N LEU A 314 18.46 11.56 -15.30
CA LEU A 314 18.40 12.36 -16.54
C LEU A 314 17.99 13.80 -16.16
N GLU A 315 18.21 14.74 -17.05
CA GLU A 315 17.71 16.12 -16.87
C GLU A 315 16.16 16.15 -16.76
N SER A 316 15.48 15.30 -17.53
CA SER A 316 14.01 15.19 -17.54
C SER A 316 13.42 14.31 -16.43
N GLY A 317 14.23 13.55 -15.69
CA GLY A 317 13.75 12.61 -14.68
C GLY A 317 14.70 11.48 -14.33
N LEU A 318 14.15 10.28 -14.13
CA LEU A 318 14.89 9.08 -13.78
C LEU A 318 14.45 7.95 -14.70
N ILE A 319 15.42 7.17 -15.21
CA ILE A 319 15.16 5.93 -15.94
C ILE A 319 15.94 4.80 -15.28
N VAL A 320 15.47 3.57 -15.43
CA VAL A 320 16.09 2.38 -14.82
C VAL A 320 16.43 1.38 -15.92
N PRO A 321 17.57 1.55 -16.62
CA PRO A 321 18.07 0.54 -17.56
C PRO A 321 18.36 -0.77 -16.83
N VAL A 322 18.13 -1.90 -17.51
CA VAL A 322 18.20 -3.25 -16.95
C VAL A 322 19.38 -4.00 -17.58
N ILE A 323 20.20 -4.59 -16.71
CA ILE A 323 21.23 -5.54 -17.10
C ILE A 323 20.63 -6.94 -16.93
N HIS A 324 20.33 -7.60 -18.03
CA HIS A 324 19.81 -8.95 -18.02
C HIS A 324 20.89 -9.96 -17.66
N GLN A 325 20.52 -10.96 -16.85
CA GLN A 325 21.38 -12.06 -16.42
C GLN A 325 22.73 -11.59 -15.84
N ALA A 326 22.68 -10.57 -14.98
CA ALA A 326 23.88 -9.94 -14.40
C ALA A 326 24.79 -10.94 -13.65
N ASP A 327 24.22 -12.01 -13.10
CA ASP A 327 24.94 -13.11 -12.45
C ASP A 327 25.85 -13.88 -13.41
N LYS A 328 25.46 -14.02 -14.69
CA LYS A 328 26.17 -14.79 -15.73
C LYS A 328 27.26 -13.97 -16.44
N LEU A 329 27.23 -12.65 -16.35
CA LEU A 329 28.20 -11.79 -17.02
C LEU A 329 29.56 -11.81 -16.30
N SER A 330 30.64 -11.76 -17.06
CA SER A 330 31.97 -11.49 -16.50
C SER A 330 32.01 -10.06 -15.94
N ILE A 331 32.91 -9.79 -15.00
CA ILE A 331 33.04 -8.43 -14.42
C ILE A 331 33.38 -7.37 -15.47
N ASN A 332 34.14 -7.73 -16.49
CA ASN A 332 34.49 -6.83 -17.60
C ASN A 332 33.24 -6.52 -18.46
N ASP A 333 32.49 -7.55 -18.84
CA ASP A 333 31.24 -7.39 -19.63
C ASP A 333 30.21 -6.58 -18.87
N LEU A 334 30.05 -6.87 -17.56
CA LEU A 334 29.16 -6.14 -16.69
C LEU A 334 29.52 -4.65 -16.60
N ASN A 335 30.82 -4.35 -16.40
CA ASN A 335 31.30 -2.97 -16.34
C ASN A 335 31.09 -2.22 -17.68
N HIS A 336 31.34 -2.89 -18.80
CA HIS A 336 31.06 -2.35 -20.12
C HIS A 336 29.55 -2.09 -20.32
N ARG A 337 28.71 -3.05 -19.95
CA ARG A 337 27.27 -2.94 -20.10
C ARG A 337 26.68 -1.81 -19.25
N ILE A 338 27.15 -1.65 -18.00
CA ILE A 338 26.73 -0.54 -17.13
C ILE A 338 27.07 0.81 -17.78
N LYS A 339 28.24 0.96 -18.30
CA LYS A 339 28.70 2.21 -18.95
C LYS A 339 27.87 2.51 -20.20
N ASP A 340 27.74 1.54 -21.11
CA ASP A 340 26.96 1.66 -22.35
C ASP A 340 25.50 2.04 -22.06
N LEU A 341 24.82 1.30 -21.20
CA LEU A 341 23.44 1.58 -20.82
C LEU A 341 23.26 2.98 -20.20
N SER A 342 24.20 3.39 -19.33
CA SER A 342 24.14 4.70 -18.69
C SER A 342 24.36 5.85 -19.66
N GLU A 343 25.23 5.69 -20.65
CA GLU A 343 25.51 6.68 -21.71
C GLU A 343 24.28 6.78 -22.64
N ARG A 344 23.78 5.65 -23.14
CA ARG A 344 22.59 5.61 -24.02
C ARG A 344 21.31 6.06 -23.33
N ALA A 345 21.22 5.85 -22.02
CA ALA A 345 20.11 6.38 -21.21
C ALA A 345 20.07 7.91 -21.27
N ARG A 346 21.23 8.57 -21.07
CA ARG A 346 21.32 10.05 -21.13
C ARG A 346 21.01 10.60 -22.51
N ASP A 347 21.38 9.86 -23.55
CA ASP A 347 21.11 10.22 -24.94
C ASP A 347 19.70 9.86 -25.44
N GLY A 348 18.87 9.25 -24.59
CA GLY A 348 17.53 8.79 -24.96
C GLY A 348 17.50 7.66 -25.99
N ARG A 349 18.55 6.83 -26.07
CA ARG A 349 18.74 5.78 -27.07
C ARG A 349 18.57 4.36 -26.54
N LEU A 350 17.90 4.18 -25.40
CA LEU A 350 17.58 2.86 -24.88
C LEU A 350 16.43 2.23 -25.66
N SER A 351 16.52 0.92 -25.90
CA SER A 351 15.42 0.11 -26.42
C SER A 351 14.42 -0.24 -25.31
N LEU A 352 13.22 -0.67 -25.70
CA LEU A 352 12.18 -1.07 -24.75
C LEU A 352 12.62 -2.25 -23.88
N ASP A 353 13.30 -3.23 -24.46
CA ASP A 353 13.83 -4.40 -23.75
C ASP A 353 14.88 -4.04 -22.69
N GLU A 354 15.58 -2.91 -22.88
CA GLU A 354 16.61 -2.47 -21.94
C GLU A 354 16.04 -1.69 -20.73
N ILE A 355 14.73 -1.42 -20.71
CA ILE A 355 14.05 -0.77 -19.58
C ILE A 355 12.98 -1.64 -18.95
N GLN A 356 12.83 -2.88 -19.41
CA GLN A 356 11.86 -3.84 -18.93
C GLN A 356 12.52 -5.12 -18.40
N GLY A 357 11.75 -5.93 -17.68
CA GLY A 357 12.20 -7.23 -17.20
C GLY A 357 13.22 -7.20 -16.05
N GLY A 358 13.41 -6.06 -15.40
CA GLY A 358 14.23 -5.97 -14.20
C GLY A 358 13.58 -6.67 -13.01
N THR A 359 14.38 -7.45 -12.26
CA THR A 359 13.91 -8.21 -11.09
C THR A 359 14.34 -7.60 -9.76
N PHE A 360 15.38 -6.75 -9.79
CA PHE A 360 15.91 -6.02 -8.65
C PHE A 360 16.47 -4.67 -9.11
N THR A 361 16.42 -3.63 -8.28
CA THR A 361 16.98 -2.31 -8.65
C THR A 361 18.06 -1.87 -7.67
N VAL A 362 19.12 -1.26 -8.22
CA VAL A 362 20.17 -0.56 -7.46
C VAL A 362 20.07 0.94 -7.74
N SER A 363 20.01 1.73 -6.69
CA SER A 363 20.08 3.19 -6.75
C SER A 363 21.35 3.67 -6.07
N ASN A 364 22.28 4.26 -6.81
CA ASN A 364 23.57 4.72 -6.29
C ASN A 364 23.63 6.26 -6.30
N MET A 365 23.69 6.86 -5.11
CA MET A 365 23.85 8.29 -4.91
C MET A 365 25.23 8.67 -4.32
N GLY A 366 26.16 7.74 -4.27
CA GLY A 366 27.49 7.96 -3.72
C GLY A 366 28.26 9.07 -4.42
N MET A 367 28.07 9.25 -5.74
CA MET A 367 28.68 10.34 -6.52
C MET A 367 28.24 11.75 -6.09
N TYR A 368 27.07 11.86 -5.45
CA TYR A 368 26.55 13.12 -4.89
C TYR A 368 26.95 13.34 -3.43
N GLY A 369 27.74 12.43 -2.84
CA GLY A 369 28.16 12.51 -1.45
C GLY A 369 27.08 12.15 -0.41
N ILE A 370 25.95 11.62 -0.86
CA ILE A 370 24.86 11.17 0.02
C ILE A 370 25.30 9.91 0.76
N THR A 371 25.21 9.92 2.07
CA THR A 371 25.68 8.81 2.92
C THR A 371 24.65 7.69 2.99
N SER A 372 23.40 8.02 3.27
CA SER A 372 22.29 7.07 3.32
C SER A 372 21.00 7.72 2.83
N PHE A 373 20.14 6.93 2.22
CA PHE A 373 18.81 7.34 1.76
C PHE A 373 17.93 6.12 1.53
N THR A 374 16.62 6.33 1.49
CA THR A 374 15.63 5.31 1.15
C THR A 374 15.12 5.52 -0.26
N SER A 375 14.92 4.44 -1.00
CA SER A 375 14.37 4.46 -2.36
C SER A 375 12.98 3.83 -2.39
N ILE A 376 12.13 4.28 -3.32
CA ILE A 376 10.83 3.67 -3.58
C ILE A 376 11.07 2.45 -4.48
N ILE A 377 10.45 1.33 -4.14
CA ILE A 377 10.53 0.09 -4.92
C ILE A 377 9.97 0.33 -6.33
N ASN A 378 10.67 -0.17 -7.35
CA ASN A 378 10.23 -0.09 -8.74
C ASN A 378 9.34 -1.29 -9.09
N PRO A 379 8.01 -1.15 -9.15
CA PRO A 379 7.12 -2.28 -9.43
C PRO A 379 7.42 -2.91 -10.81
N PRO A 380 7.27 -4.23 -10.95
CA PRO A 380 6.71 -5.22 -10.01
C PRO A 380 7.73 -5.88 -9.06
N GLN A 381 8.94 -5.32 -8.92
CA GLN A 381 10.02 -5.86 -8.09
C GLN A 381 9.66 -5.86 -6.60
N SER A 382 10.27 -6.79 -5.84
CA SER A 382 10.08 -6.91 -4.39
C SER A 382 11.05 -6.07 -3.56
N ALA A 383 12.17 -5.60 -4.14
CA ALA A 383 13.19 -4.88 -3.38
C ALA A 383 14.03 -3.91 -4.23
N ILE A 384 14.67 -2.98 -3.53
CA ILE A 384 15.61 -1.99 -4.08
C ILE A 384 16.75 -1.77 -3.11
N LEU A 385 17.99 -1.68 -3.62
CA LEU A 385 19.16 -1.38 -2.81
C LEU A 385 19.63 0.06 -3.07
N SER A 386 19.63 0.86 -2.02
CA SER A 386 20.19 2.22 -2.01
C SER A 386 21.66 2.16 -1.58
N VAL A 387 22.55 2.73 -2.40
CA VAL A 387 24.00 2.70 -2.21
C VAL A 387 24.50 4.13 -1.93
N GLY A 388 25.06 4.34 -0.75
CA GLY A 388 25.60 5.62 -0.33
C GLY A 388 27.01 5.91 -0.82
N ALA A 389 27.58 7.00 -0.34
CA ALA A 389 28.96 7.37 -0.58
C ALA A 389 29.91 6.59 0.35
N ILE A 390 31.01 6.08 -0.20
CA ILE A 390 32.12 5.55 0.61
C ILE A 390 32.80 6.74 1.30
N LYS A 391 32.81 6.75 2.62
CA LYS A 391 33.45 7.80 3.45
C LYS A 391 34.43 7.20 4.44
N ARG A 392 35.55 7.87 4.64
CA ARG A 392 36.49 7.49 5.69
C ARG A 392 35.93 7.88 7.04
N GLN A 393 35.79 6.89 7.94
CA GLN A 393 35.24 7.06 9.28
C GLN A 393 36.19 6.44 10.31
N LEU A 394 36.12 6.96 11.54
CA LEU A 394 36.77 6.33 12.70
C LEU A 394 35.89 5.15 13.15
N VAL A 395 36.46 3.97 13.17
CA VAL A 395 35.76 2.73 13.55
C VAL A 395 36.56 2.02 14.63
N VAL A 396 35.87 1.49 15.63
CA VAL A 396 36.44 0.56 16.63
C VAL A 396 36.60 -0.79 15.91
N ILE A 397 37.81 -1.34 15.93
CA ILE A 397 38.18 -2.51 15.12
C ILE A 397 38.33 -3.81 15.92
N ASP A 398 38.37 -3.71 17.24
CA ASP A 398 38.52 -4.85 18.18
C ASP A 398 37.82 -4.59 19.52
N ASP A 399 37.79 -5.62 20.36
CA ASP A 399 37.20 -5.56 21.73
C ASP A 399 38.06 -4.77 22.73
N GLU A 400 39.27 -4.30 22.32
CA GLU A 400 40.19 -3.51 23.14
C GLU A 400 40.03 -1.98 22.83
N ASP A 401 38.94 -1.59 22.16
CA ASP A 401 38.64 -0.21 21.76
C ASP A 401 39.70 0.44 20.85
N SER A 402 40.43 -0.37 20.08
CA SER A 402 41.38 0.15 19.10
C SER A 402 40.61 0.86 17.95
N ILE A 403 41.05 2.08 17.62
CA ILE A 403 40.40 2.91 16.63
C ILE A 403 41.23 2.94 15.34
N ASN A 404 40.57 2.77 14.19
CA ASN A 404 41.19 2.91 12.88
C ASN A 404 40.30 3.74 11.94
N ILE A 405 40.91 4.29 10.89
CA ILE A 405 40.17 4.99 9.83
C ILE A 405 39.87 3.98 8.73
N ARG A 406 38.57 3.71 8.48
CA ARG A 406 38.08 2.77 7.48
C ARG A 406 37.22 3.46 6.44
N PRO A 407 37.25 3.02 5.18
CA PRO A 407 36.26 3.44 4.17
C PRO A 407 34.94 2.71 4.41
N ILE A 408 33.95 3.42 4.89
CA ILE A 408 32.63 2.86 5.23
C ILE A 408 31.62 3.24 4.15
N LEU A 409 30.83 2.24 3.71
CA LEU A 409 29.71 2.37 2.81
C LEU A 409 28.42 2.03 3.56
N ASN A 410 27.41 2.91 3.50
CA ASN A 410 26.08 2.57 3.96
C ASN A 410 25.25 1.99 2.81
N LEU A 411 24.62 0.84 3.07
CA LEU A 411 23.62 0.20 2.22
C LEU A 411 22.28 0.24 2.92
N THR A 412 21.24 0.67 2.20
CA THR A 412 19.85 0.61 2.70
C THR A 412 19.02 -0.20 1.72
N LEU A 413 18.49 -1.32 2.21
CA LEU A 413 17.55 -2.17 1.50
C LEU A 413 16.13 -1.68 1.75
N GLY A 414 15.39 -1.36 0.69
CA GLY A 414 13.94 -1.21 0.71
C GLY A 414 13.30 -2.51 0.24
N ALA A 415 12.39 -3.08 1.01
CA ALA A 415 11.76 -4.36 0.70
C ALA A 415 10.23 -4.30 0.87
N ASP A 416 9.53 -5.06 0.04
CA ASP A 416 8.08 -5.26 0.12
C ASP A 416 7.77 -6.25 1.25
N HIS A 417 7.22 -5.76 2.36
CA HIS A 417 6.95 -6.58 3.55
C HIS A 417 5.85 -7.64 3.33
N ARG A 418 5.19 -7.65 2.20
CA ARG A 418 4.24 -8.73 1.83
C ARG A 418 4.97 -9.99 1.35
N ILE A 419 6.25 -9.87 0.94
CA ILE A 419 7.07 -10.95 0.37
C ILE A 419 8.30 -11.20 1.24
N ILE A 420 8.87 -10.13 1.82
CA ILE A 420 10.17 -10.14 2.48
C ILE A 420 10.00 -9.70 3.93
N ASP A 421 10.10 -10.67 4.84
CA ASP A 421 10.11 -10.42 6.28
C ASP A 421 11.43 -9.82 6.73
N GLY A 422 11.43 -9.16 7.91
CA GLY A 422 12.63 -8.55 8.48
C GLY A 422 13.81 -9.51 8.63
N ALA A 423 13.57 -10.77 9.01
CA ALA A 423 14.62 -11.78 9.14
C ALA A 423 15.19 -12.19 7.76
N VAL A 424 14.37 -12.30 6.72
CA VAL A 424 14.80 -12.60 5.35
C VAL A 424 15.67 -11.46 4.82
N ALA A 425 15.23 -10.20 5.00
CA ALA A 425 15.97 -9.02 4.61
C ALA A 425 17.33 -8.90 5.36
N ALA A 426 17.33 -9.16 6.67
CA ALA A 426 18.53 -9.11 7.49
C ALA A 426 19.55 -10.19 7.12
N ASN A 427 19.11 -11.41 6.84
CA ASN A 427 19.99 -12.50 6.35
C ASN A 427 20.63 -12.14 5.01
N PHE A 428 19.84 -11.60 4.07
CA PHE A 428 20.38 -11.13 2.79
C PHE A 428 21.44 -10.03 2.98
N LEU A 429 21.15 -9.01 3.79
CA LEU A 429 22.11 -7.94 4.06
C LEU A 429 23.39 -8.46 4.72
N ARG A 430 23.27 -9.37 5.69
CA ARG A 430 24.41 -10.01 6.33
C ARG A 430 25.30 -10.73 5.30
N ASP A 431 24.70 -11.52 4.41
CA ASP A 431 25.42 -12.28 3.41
C ASP A 431 26.03 -11.36 2.33
N LEU A 432 25.34 -10.26 1.99
CA LEU A 432 25.85 -9.23 1.10
C LEU A 432 27.05 -8.51 1.73
N VAL A 433 26.97 -8.10 3.00
CA VAL A 433 28.08 -7.49 3.76
C VAL A 433 29.28 -8.42 3.77
N ASN A 434 29.07 -9.68 4.21
CA ASN A 434 30.14 -10.68 4.23
C ASN A 434 30.82 -10.84 2.87
N SER A 435 30.05 -10.82 1.79
CA SER A 435 30.59 -10.95 0.43
C SER A 435 31.33 -9.69 -0.04
N LEU A 436 30.90 -8.51 0.38
CA LEU A 436 31.59 -7.24 0.08
C LEU A 436 32.87 -7.09 0.89
N GLU A 437 32.86 -7.54 2.13
CA GLU A 437 34.07 -7.52 3.00
C GLU A 437 35.05 -8.63 2.65
N ASN A 438 34.62 -9.70 1.94
CA ASN A 438 35.45 -10.84 1.52
C ASN A 438 35.28 -11.13 0.00
N PRO A 439 35.59 -10.20 -0.89
CA PRO A 439 35.31 -10.30 -2.31
C PRO A 439 36.09 -11.40 -3.04
N ASP A 440 37.21 -11.88 -2.49
CA ASP A 440 38.02 -12.97 -3.07
C ASP A 440 37.31 -14.34 -3.09
N GLN A 441 36.18 -14.49 -2.37
CA GLN A 441 35.37 -15.70 -2.35
C GLN A 441 34.42 -15.80 -3.56
N ILE A 442 34.29 -14.73 -4.35
CA ILE A 442 33.41 -14.67 -5.52
C ILE A 442 34.25 -14.71 -6.78
N GLN A 443 34.60 -15.91 -7.20
CA GLN A 443 35.26 -16.18 -8.50
C GLN A 443 34.25 -16.68 -9.54
#